data_2473ce55dbc4fde16ab1882d752f5aad
#
_entry.id   2473ce55dbc4fde16ab1882d752f5aad
#
_cell.length_a   1.000
_cell.length_b   1.000
_cell.length_c   1.000
_cell.angle_alpha   90.00
_cell.angle_beta   90.00
_cell.angle_gamma   90.00
#
_symmetry.space_group_name_H-M   'P 1'
#
loop_
_entity.id
_entity.type
_entity.pdbx_description
1 polymer ?
#
loop_
_entity_poly.entity_id
_entity_poly.type
_entity_poly.pdbx_seq_one_letter_code
_entity_poly.pdbx_strand_id
1 'polypeptide(L)'
;DSSMTAHDLSEDALTHLYRQFTYYMEDVRQGNFQPAIYYNGNAPKEFSALPVTHFNGYISKEYSSISEVLYTYYSTRNTLTRIHQKSADLRHVVQTSLERNRKKYDLQSKQLKGTEKRDKYKVYGELINTYGYNLEPGSKELTALNYYTNEEITIPLDPTQTPGENAQRYFAKYNKQKRTFEALTELIRETADDIEYLESIGNALDIALSEADLAQIKEELMLSGYIRRKHTKKKVKLTSKPMHYISS
;
A
#
# COMPACT_ATOMS: atom_id res chain seq x y z
N ASP A 1 -28.41 -21.52 -11.34
CA ASP A 1 -27.50 -22.26 -10.47
C ASP A 1 -26.51 -23.06 -11.32
N SER A 2 -25.21 -22.88 -11.13
CA SER A 2 -24.18 -23.49 -11.98
C SER A 2 -24.09 -25.02 -11.84
N SER A 3 -24.86 -25.61 -10.96
CA SER A 3 -24.95 -27.06 -10.71
C SER A 3 -26.15 -27.75 -11.40
N MET A 4 -27.10 -26.98 -11.97
CA MET A 4 -28.27 -27.53 -12.64
C MET A 4 -27.92 -27.99 -14.06
N THR A 5 -28.26 -29.24 -14.38
CA THR A 5 -28.18 -29.80 -15.72
C THR A 5 -29.53 -29.75 -16.43
N ALA A 6 -29.54 -29.95 -17.75
CA ALA A 6 -30.80 -30.00 -18.52
C ALA A 6 -31.77 -31.09 -18.03
N HIS A 7 -31.25 -32.13 -17.39
CA HIS A 7 -32.06 -33.21 -16.82
C HIS A 7 -32.76 -32.81 -15.50
N ASP A 8 -32.30 -31.78 -14.84
CA ASP A 8 -32.87 -31.28 -13.56
C ASP A 8 -34.00 -30.27 -13.77
N LEU A 9 -34.28 -29.90 -15.03
CA LEU A 9 -35.28 -28.91 -15.39
C LEU A 9 -36.66 -29.57 -15.55
N SER A 10 -37.69 -28.88 -15.04
CA SER A 10 -39.08 -29.24 -15.31
C SER A 10 -39.43 -29.00 -16.79
N GLU A 11 -40.45 -29.72 -17.30
CA GLU A 11 -40.92 -29.58 -18.67
C GLU A 11 -41.35 -28.14 -19.02
N ASP A 12 -41.96 -27.43 -18.06
CA ASP A 12 -42.30 -26.00 -18.19
C ASP A 12 -41.04 -25.11 -18.30
N ALA A 13 -40.01 -25.40 -17.51
CA ALA A 13 -38.74 -24.66 -17.56
C ALA A 13 -38.02 -24.90 -18.90
N LEU A 14 -38.02 -26.12 -19.41
CA LEU A 14 -37.47 -26.45 -20.72
C LEU A 14 -38.25 -25.72 -21.86
N THR A 15 -39.57 -25.72 -21.76
CA THR A 15 -40.43 -24.99 -22.72
C THR A 15 -40.16 -23.49 -22.69
N HIS A 16 -39.95 -22.92 -21.51
CA HIS A 16 -39.59 -21.49 -21.36
C HIS A 16 -38.22 -21.21 -21.98
N LEU A 17 -37.21 -22.01 -21.68
CA LEU A 17 -35.87 -21.88 -22.29
C LEU A 17 -35.91 -21.98 -23.82
N TYR A 18 -36.69 -22.94 -24.37
CA TYR A 18 -36.83 -23.12 -25.79
C TYR A 18 -37.45 -21.89 -26.44
N ARG A 19 -38.50 -21.29 -25.82
CA ARG A 19 -39.11 -20.05 -26.31
C ARG A 19 -38.09 -18.89 -26.29
N GLN A 20 -37.34 -18.70 -25.20
CA GLN A 20 -36.31 -17.66 -25.12
C GLN A 20 -35.24 -17.85 -26.20
N PHE A 21 -34.76 -19.09 -26.38
CA PHE A 21 -33.80 -19.41 -27.44
C PHE A 21 -34.36 -19.10 -28.83
N THR A 22 -35.62 -19.42 -29.07
CA THR A 22 -36.30 -19.12 -30.35
C THR A 22 -36.39 -17.61 -30.61
N TYR A 23 -36.68 -16.80 -29.59
CA TYR A 23 -36.64 -15.33 -29.70
C TYR A 23 -35.24 -14.81 -30.08
N TYR A 24 -34.22 -15.28 -29.41
CA TYR A 24 -32.83 -14.93 -29.73
C TYR A 24 -32.45 -15.31 -31.17
N MET A 25 -32.87 -16.47 -31.62
CA MET A 25 -32.61 -16.94 -32.99
C MET A 25 -33.39 -16.12 -34.04
N GLU A 26 -34.57 -15.60 -33.70
CA GLU A 26 -35.31 -14.73 -34.57
C GLU A 26 -34.67 -13.36 -34.70
N ASP A 27 -34.18 -12.78 -33.61
CA ASP A 27 -33.38 -11.54 -33.66
C ASP A 27 -32.13 -11.68 -34.53
N VAL A 28 -31.45 -12.82 -34.45
CA VAL A 28 -30.30 -13.13 -35.33
C VAL A 28 -30.74 -13.18 -36.81
N ARG A 29 -31.85 -13.84 -37.11
CA ARG A 29 -32.38 -13.96 -38.49
C ARG A 29 -32.80 -12.62 -39.07
N GLN A 30 -33.35 -11.73 -38.23
CA GLN A 30 -33.79 -10.40 -38.62
C GLN A 30 -32.64 -9.39 -38.66
N GLY A 31 -31.45 -9.74 -38.17
CA GLY A 31 -30.32 -8.84 -38.10
C GLY A 31 -30.46 -7.77 -37.00
N ASN A 32 -31.26 -8.01 -35.96
CA ASN A 32 -31.49 -7.11 -34.83
C ASN A 32 -30.30 -7.19 -33.84
N PHE A 33 -29.14 -6.74 -34.28
CA PHE A 33 -27.95 -6.74 -33.45
C PHE A 33 -27.82 -5.44 -32.66
N GLN A 34 -27.36 -5.55 -31.41
CA GLN A 34 -26.95 -4.45 -30.52
C GLN A 34 -25.54 -4.71 -29.98
N PRO A 35 -24.52 -4.50 -30.83
CA PRO A 35 -23.15 -4.80 -30.44
C PRO A 35 -22.70 -3.91 -29.32
N ALA A 36 -22.25 -4.51 -28.21
CA ALA A 36 -21.84 -3.77 -27.03
C ALA A 36 -20.61 -4.40 -26.33
N ILE A 37 -19.83 -3.57 -25.66
CA ILE A 37 -18.77 -3.98 -24.72
C ILE A 37 -19.24 -3.63 -23.31
N TYR A 38 -19.07 -4.56 -22.39
CA TYR A 38 -19.34 -4.42 -20.96
C TYR A 38 -18.05 -4.15 -20.22
N TYR A 39 -17.99 -3.04 -19.48
CA TYR A 39 -16.79 -2.57 -18.78
C TYR A 39 -16.91 -2.71 -17.27
N ASN A 40 -15.84 -3.17 -16.64
CA ASN A 40 -15.62 -3.03 -15.20
C ASN A 40 -14.63 -1.88 -14.98
N GLY A 41 -15.11 -0.71 -14.58
CA GLY A 41 -14.32 0.52 -14.62
C GLY A 41 -13.87 0.81 -16.06
N ASN A 42 -12.56 0.93 -16.27
CA ASN A 42 -11.97 1.19 -17.59
C ASN A 42 -11.58 -0.10 -18.36
N ALA A 43 -11.70 -1.27 -17.74
CA ALA A 43 -11.31 -2.54 -18.35
C ALA A 43 -12.48 -3.21 -19.06
N PRO A 44 -12.36 -3.56 -20.36
CA PRO A 44 -13.37 -4.33 -21.05
C PRO A 44 -13.41 -5.75 -20.50
N LYS A 45 -14.57 -6.16 -19.99
CA LYS A 45 -14.78 -7.46 -19.33
C LYS A 45 -15.30 -8.50 -20.30
N GLU A 46 -16.35 -8.13 -21.06
CA GLU A 46 -17.02 -9.01 -21.98
C GLU A 46 -17.63 -8.21 -23.14
N PHE A 47 -18.01 -8.86 -24.23
CA PHE A 47 -18.73 -8.24 -25.34
C PHE A 47 -19.82 -9.17 -25.86
N SER A 48 -20.82 -8.60 -26.52
CA SER A 48 -21.89 -9.35 -27.15
C SER A 48 -22.41 -8.62 -28.40
N ALA A 49 -22.93 -9.39 -29.36
CA ALA A 49 -23.67 -8.86 -30.51
C ALA A 49 -25.17 -8.68 -30.21
N LEU A 50 -25.67 -9.34 -29.16
CA LEU A 50 -27.06 -9.29 -28.72
C LEU A 50 -27.14 -8.74 -27.30
N PRO A 51 -28.27 -8.17 -26.89
CA PRO A 51 -28.46 -7.70 -25.51
C PRO A 51 -28.26 -8.82 -24.49
N VAL A 52 -27.48 -8.55 -23.44
CA VAL A 52 -27.21 -9.52 -22.39
C VAL A 52 -27.61 -8.90 -21.04
N THR A 53 -28.40 -9.65 -20.27
CA THR A 53 -29.00 -9.18 -19.01
C THR A 53 -28.20 -9.58 -17.76
N HIS A 54 -27.27 -10.56 -17.86
CA HIS A 54 -26.56 -11.07 -16.68
C HIS A 54 -25.36 -10.20 -16.25
N PHE A 55 -24.99 -9.18 -17.04
CA PHE A 55 -23.92 -8.23 -16.67
C PHE A 55 -24.47 -7.00 -15.90
N ASN A 56 -25.39 -7.25 -14.98
CA ASN A 56 -25.89 -6.21 -14.08
C ASN A 56 -24.74 -5.64 -13.23
N GLY A 57 -24.58 -4.30 -13.27
CA GLY A 57 -23.48 -3.60 -12.56
C GLY A 57 -22.27 -3.27 -13.41
N TYR A 58 -22.20 -3.74 -14.67
CA TYR A 58 -21.19 -3.30 -15.64
C TYR A 58 -21.71 -2.11 -16.46
N ILE A 59 -20.79 -1.25 -16.88
CA ILE A 59 -21.12 -0.14 -17.81
C ILE A 59 -21.11 -0.71 -19.21
N SER A 60 -22.25 -0.68 -19.90
CA SER A 60 -22.33 -1.08 -21.30
C SER A 60 -22.09 0.10 -22.23
N LYS A 61 -21.32 -0.11 -23.29
CA LYS A 61 -21.13 0.83 -24.39
C LYS A 61 -21.47 0.17 -25.70
N GLU A 62 -22.43 0.74 -26.43
CA GLU A 62 -22.85 0.26 -27.73
C GLU A 62 -21.95 0.76 -28.86
N TYR A 63 -21.88 0.00 -29.95
CA TYR A 63 -21.04 0.25 -31.11
C TYR A 63 -21.84 0.02 -32.39
N SER A 64 -21.37 0.59 -33.52
CA SER A 64 -22.05 0.50 -34.81
C SER A 64 -22.02 -0.91 -35.44
N SER A 65 -21.03 -1.71 -35.07
CA SER A 65 -20.85 -3.08 -35.59
C SER A 65 -20.11 -3.99 -34.64
N ILE A 66 -20.32 -5.29 -34.79
CA ILE A 66 -19.53 -6.29 -34.01
C ILE A 66 -18.03 -6.26 -34.36
N SER A 67 -17.68 -5.90 -35.59
CA SER A 67 -16.28 -5.72 -36.00
C SER A 67 -15.59 -4.60 -35.22
N GLU A 68 -16.29 -3.48 -35.01
CA GLU A 68 -15.79 -2.39 -34.17
C GLU A 68 -15.67 -2.79 -32.70
N VAL A 69 -16.66 -3.55 -32.20
CA VAL A 69 -16.61 -4.15 -30.85
C VAL A 69 -15.36 -5.03 -30.68
N LEU A 70 -15.15 -5.97 -31.59
CA LEU A 70 -14.00 -6.88 -31.53
C LEU A 70 -12.68 -6.13 -31.60
N TYR A 71 -12.55 -5.19 -32.52
CA TYR A 71 -11.35 -4.37 -32.62
C TYR A 71 -11.09 -3.59 -31.32
N THR A 72 -12.10 -2.88 -30.81
CA THR A 72 -11.99 -2.06 -29.61
C THR A 72 -11.71 -2.92 -28.38
N TYR A 73 -12.40 -4.05 -28.20
CA TYR A 73 -12.24 -4.95 -27.09
C TYR A 73 -10.82 -5.51 -27.02
N TYR A 74 -10.33 -6.10 -28.11
CA TYR A 74 -8.99 -6.73 -28.13
C TYR A 74 -7.87 -5.70 -28.12
N SER A 75 -7.98 -4.58 -28.82
CA SER A 75 -6.96 -3.52 -28.80
C SER A 75 -6.81 -2.90 -27.40
N THR A 76 -7.93 -2.61 -26.72
CA THR A 76 -7.91 -2.08 -25.36
C THR A 76 -7.31 -3.10 -24.39
N ARG A 77 -7.76 -4.34 -24.46
CA ARG A 77 -7.26 -5.42 -23.60
C ARG A 77 -5.76 -5.69 -23.80
N ASN A 78 -5.29 -5.68 -25.05
CA ASN A 78 -3.87 -5.84 -25.36
C ASN A 78 -3.04 -4.67 -24.80
N THR A 79 -3.55 -3.44 -24.93
CA THR A 79 -2.89 -2.26 -24.37
C THR A 79 -2.79 -2.33 -22.87
N LEU A 80 -3.87 -2.66 -22.16
CA LEU A 80 -3.87 -2.81 -20.69
C LEU A 80 -2.92 -3.93 -20.24
N THR A 81 -2.92 -5.08 -20.93
CA THR A 81 -2.00 -6.19 -20.63
C THR A 81 -0.54 -5.76 -20.78
N ARG A 82 -0.22 -5.02 -21.86
CA ARG A 82 1.14 -4.51 -22.10
C ARG A 82 1.57 -3.49 -21.03
N ILE A 83 0.67 -2.58 -20.64
CA ILE A 83 0.92 -1.62 -19.57
C ILE A 83 1.17 -2.35 -18.25
N HIS A 84 0.35 -3.34 -17.93
CA HIS A 84 0.52 -4.15 -16.72
C HIS A 84 1.88 -4.88 -16.70
N GLN A 85 2.27 -5.49 -17.81
CA GLN A 85 3.58 -6.14 -17.93
C GLN A 85 4.74 -5.15 -17.78
N LYS A 86 4.66 -3.98 -18.43
CA LYS A 86 5.68 -2.92 -18.34
C LYS A 86 5.75 -2.29 -16.94
N SER A 87 4.67 -2.30 -16.19
CA SER A 87 4.64 -1.77 -14.82
C SER A 87 5.18 -2.76 -13.77
N ALA A 88 5.43 -4.01 -14.12
CA ALA A 88 5.81 -5.05 -13.16
C ALA A 88 7.06 -4.68 -12.34
N ASP A 89 8.09 -4.13 -12.98
CA ASP A 89 9.31 -3.69 -12.28
C ASP A 89 9.03 -2.55 -11.30
N LEU A 90 8.19 -1.57 -11.70
CA LEU A 90 7.81 -0.45 -10.84
C LEU A 90 6.99 -0.93 -9.65
N ARG A 91 6.04 -1.84 -9.86
CA ARG A 91 5.25 -2.49 -8.81
C ARG A 91 6.14 -3.24 -7.82
N HIS A 92 7.13 -3.96 -8.30
CA HIS A 92 8.09 -4.67 -7.44
C HIS A 92 8.88 -3.70 -6.56
N VAL A 93 9.36 -2.58 -7.11
CA VAL A 93 10.06 -1.54 -6.35
C VAL A 93 9.16 -0.96 -5.26
N VAL A 94 7.93 -0.58 -5.60
CA VAL A 94 6.96 -0.02 -4.66
C VAL A 94 6.64 -1.02 -3.55
N GLN A 95 6.30 -2.26 -3.90
CA GLN A 95 5.98 -3.31 -2.94
C GLN A 95 7.14 -3.60 -1.97
N THR A 96 8.36 -3.74 -2.49
CA THR A 96 9.56 -3.98 -1.67
C THR A 96 9.83 -2.81 -0.72
N SER A 97 9.62 -1.57 -1.19
CA SER A 97 9.81 -0.36 -0.38
C SER A 97 8.73 -0.24 0.69
N LEU A 98 7.47 -0.55 0.38
CA LEU A 98 6.37 -0.61 1.35
C LEU A 98 6.64 -1.61 2.46
N GLU A 99 7.05 -2.83 2.11
CA GLU A 99 7.36 -3.87 3.11
C GLU A 99 8.49 -3.46 4.03
N ARG A 100 9.53 -2.81 3.50
CA ARG A 100 10.65 -2.28 4.28
C ARG A 100 10.19 -1.18 5.25
N ASN A 101 9.41 -0.21 4.76
CA ASN A 101 8.94 0.90 5.57
C ASN A 101 7.94 0.44 6.64
N ARG A 102 7.05 -0.51 6.34
CA ARG A 102 6.15 -1.11 7.33
C ARG A 102 6.91 -1.82 8.45
N LYS A 103 7.93 -2.63 8.11
CA LYS A 103 8.81 -3.27 9.12
C LYS A 103 9.57 -2.24 9.96
N LYS A 104 10.05 -1.14 9.32
CA LYS A 104 10.72 -0.04 10.01
C LYS A 104 9.76 0.66 10.99
N TYR A 105 8.54 0.96 10.56
CA TYR A 105 7.48 1.56 11.38
C TYR A 105 7.15 0.69 12.60
N ASP A 106 6.97 -0.60 12.41
CA ASP A 106 6.68 -1.54 13.51
C ASP A 106 7.81 -1.59 14.53
N LEU A 107 9.07 -1.60 14.08
CA LEU A 107 10.23 -1.59 14.96
C LEU A 107 10.32 -0.29 15.76
N GLN A 108 10.17 0.85 15.09
CA GLN A 108 10.18 2.18 15.71
C GLN A 108 9.04 2.32 16.74
N SER A 109 7.84 1.83 16.41
CA SER A 109 6.69 1.85 17.30
C SER A 109 6.91 0.99 18.56
N LYS A 110 7.54 -0.18 18.42
CA LYS A 110 7.92 -1.01 19.57
C LYS A 110 8.97 -0.32 20.45
N GLN A 111 9.95 0.34 19.85
CA GLN A 111 10.96 1.10 20.57
C GLN A 111 10.34 2.31 21.29
N LEU A 112 9.42 3.02 20.65
CA LEU A 112 8.70 4.16 21.26
C LEU A 112 7.93 3.73 22.52
N LYS A 113 7.17 2.62 22.44
CA LYS A 113 6.49 2.03 23.60
C LYS A 113 7.45 1.72 24.76
N GLY A 114 8.67 1.30 24.45
CA GLY A 114 9.72 1.07 25.45
C GLY A 114 10.14 2.33 26.24
N THR A 115 9.87 3.52 25.67
CA THR A 115 10.19 4.80 26.31
C THR A 115 9.05 5.38 27.16
N GLU A 116 7.84 4.81 27.12
CA GLU A 116 6.66 5.30 27.86
C GLU A 116 6.89 5.36 29.37
N LYS A 117 7.66 4.42 29.90
CA LYS A 117 7.99 4.35 31.34
C LYS A 117 9.12 5.28 31.76
N ARG A 118 9.55 6.24 30.91
CA ARG A 118 10.68 7.14 31.21
C ARG A 118 10.48 8.00 32.45
N ASP A 119 9.24 8.46 32.67
CA ASP A 119 8.93 9.39 33.75
C ASP A 119 9.16 8.78 35.14
N LYS A 120 9.05 7.43 35.27
CA LYS A 120 9.42 6.75 36.53
C LYS A 120 10.88 6.99 36.92
N TYR A 121 11.81 7.11 35.95
CA TYR A 121 13.21 7.36 36.27
C TYR A 121 13.46 8.79 36.74
N LYS A 122 12.67 9.74 36.26
CA LYS A 122 12.67 11.12 36.79
C LYS A 122 12.22 11.11 38.24
N VAL A 123 11.06 10.48 38.53
CA VAL A 123 10.52 10.35 39.88
C VAL A 123 11.52 9.65 40.80
N TYR A 124 12.14 8.58 40.36
CA TYR A 124 13.18 7.87 41.15
C TYR A 124 14.35 8.80 41.51
N GLY A 125 14.88 9.55 40.54
CA GLY A 125 15.96 10.51 40.79
C GLY A 125 15.56 11.59 41.78
N GLU A 126 14.35 12.16 41.67
CA GLU A 126 13.83 13.16 42.58
C GLU A 126 13.63 12.64 44.00
N LEU A 127 13.04 11.47 44.15
CA LEU A 127 12.84 10.86 45.46
C LEU A 127 14.17 10.46 46.17
N ILE A 128 15.16 9.97 45.42
CA ILE A 128 16.49 9.72 45.96
C ILE A 128 17.13 11.01 46.45
N ASN A 129 17.01 12.13 45.69
CA ASN A 129 17.52 13.43 46.13
C ASN A 129 16.80 13.95 47.37
N THR A 130 15.51 13.66 47.53
CA THR A 130 14.72 14.16 48.66
C THR A 130 14.91 13.33 49.91
N TYR A 131 14.97 12.02 49.82
CA TYR A 131 14.99 11.09 50.98
C TYR A 131 16.32 10.35 51.17
N GLY A 132 17.24 10.47 50.20
CA GLY A 132 18.49 9.71 50.19
C GLY A 132 19.49 10.12 51.29
N TYR A 133 19.30 11.24 51.96
CA TYR A 133 20.18 11.70 53.02
C TYR A 133 20.12 10.79 54.28
N ASN A 134 19.04 10.02 54.46
CA ASN A 134 18.84 9.09 55.56
C ASN A 134 19.30 7.66 55.23
N LEU A 135 19.86 7.42 54.06
CA LEU A 135 20.28 6.11 53.63
C LEU A 135 21.63 5.72 54.24
N GLU A 136 21.70 4.49 54.76
CA GLU A 136 22.98 3.91 55.17
C GLU A 136 23.87 3.61 53.95
N PRO A 137 25.19 3.76 54.06
CA PRO A 137 26.12 3.37 53.00
C PRO A 137 25.94 1.88 52.61
N GLY A 138 25.85 1.59 51.32
CA GLY A 138 25.65 0.24 50.82
C GLY A 138 24.19 -0.23 50.75
N SER A 139 23.21 0.64 51.00
CA SER A 139 21.79 0.33 50.82
C SER A 139 21.48 -0.08 49.39
N LYS A 140 20.70 -1.16 49.22
CA LYS A 140 20.33 -1.72 47.92
C LYS A 140 18.99 -1.16 47.38
N GLU A 141 18.22 -0.52 48.25
CA GLU A 141 16.91 0.03 47.92
C GLU A 141 16.57 1.22 48.81
N LEU A 142 15.66 2.07 48.27
CA LEU A 142 15.04 3.15 49.03
C LEU A 142 13.53 2.99 48.93
N THR A 143 12.81 2.86 50.06
CA THR A 143 11.38 2.96 50.12
C THR A 143 10.99 4.38 50.50
N ALA A 144 10.21 5.03 49.66
CA ALA A 144 9.83 6.43 49.85
C ALA A 144 8.37 6.68 49.35
N LEU A 145 7.71 7.65 49.96
CA LEU A 145 6.41 8.09 49.48
C LEU A 145 6.56 8.87 48.17
N ASN A 146 5.92 8.38 47.13
CA ASN A 146 5.80 9.12 45.88
C ASN A 146 4.77 10.23 46.02
N TYR A 147 5.23 11.46 46.15
CA TYR A 147 4.35 12.63 46.37
C TYR A 147 3.48 12.98 45.13
N TYR A 148 3.71 12.36 43.96
CA TYR A 148 2.85 12.51 42.78
C TYR A 148 1.62 11.60 42.83
N THR A 149 1.76 10.36 43.36
CA THR A 149 0.69 9.37 43.40
C THR A 149 0.18 9.10 44.80
N ASN A 150 0.86 9.61 45.84
CA ASN A 150 0.64 9.36 47.24
C ASN A 150 0.71 7.86 47.66
N GLU A 151 1.56 7.09 46.93
CA GLU A 151 1.81 5.68 47.16
C GLU A 151 3.28 5.46 47.55
N GLU A 152 3.54 4.48 48.41
CA GLU A 152 4.90 4.05 48.70
C GLU A 152 5.50 3.26 47.53
N ILE A 153 6.70 3.65 47.11
CA ILE A 153 7.45 2.94 46.06
C ILE A 153 8.83 2.56 46.55
N THR A 154 9.29 1.40 46.09
CA THR A 154 10.66 0.91 46.35
C THR A 154 11.53 1.15 45.11
N ILE A 155 12.61 1.90 45.31
CA ILE A 155 13.56 2.29 44.27
C ILE A 155 14.84 1.48 44.45
N PRO A 156 15.23 0.65 43.46
CA PRO A 156 16.48 -0.08 43.52
C PRO A 156 17.69 0.82 43.40
N LEU A 157 18.68 0.64 44.28
CA LEU A 157 19.90 1.40 44.32
C LEU A 157 21.13 0.50 44.00
N ASP A 158 22.17 1.10 43.47
CA ASP A 158 23.48 0.49 43.37
C ASP A 158 24.23 0.74 44.70
N PRO A 159 24.53 -0.32 45.49
CA PRO A 159 25.13 -0.18 46.80
C PRO A 159 26.58 0.31 46.74
N THR A 160 27.22 0.28 45.57
CA THR A 160 28.59 0.78 45.36
C THR A 160 28.62 2.30 45.08
N GLN A 161 27.46 2.93 44.90
CA GLN A 161 27.32 4.34 44.57
C GLN A 161 26.65 5.10 45.71
N THR A 162 27.02 6.36 45.86
CA THR A 162 26.34 7.28 46.76
C THR A 162 24.90 7.52 46.33
N PRO A 163 24.01 7.97 47.23
CA PRO A 163 22.64 8.38 46.85
C PRO A 163 22.59 9.40 45.70
N GLY A 164 23.49 10.39 45.72
CA GLY A 164 23.58 11.41 44.66
C GLY A 164 23.98 10.79 43.29
N GLU A 165 24.91 9.86 43.26
CA GLU A 165 25.32 9.15 42.03
C GLU A 165 24.20 8.27 41.50
N ASN A 166 23.46 7.58 42.38
CA ASN A 166 22.24 6.83 41.99
C ASN A 166 21.19 7.74 41.40
N ALA A 167 20.92 8.90 41.97
CA ALA A 167 19.99 9.90 41.44
C ALA A 167 20.43 10.36 40.03
N GLN A 168 21.72 10.72 39.89
CA GLN A 168 22.27 11.13 38.57
C GLN A 168 22.12 10.03 37.51
N ARG A 169 22.34 8.75 37.89
CA ARG A 169 22.16 7.58 37.01
C ARG A 169 20.70 7.48 36.54
N TYR A 170 19.72 7.70 37.40
CA TYR A 170 18.31 7.72 37.03
C TYR A 170 17.97 8.89 36.16
N PHE A 171 18.43 10.09 36.42
CA PHE A 171 18.26 11.27 35.55
C PHE A 171 18.93 11.06 34.19
N ALA A 172 20.10 10.43 34.12
CA ALA A 172 20.75 10.08 32.85
C ALA A 172 19.89 9.10 32.02
N LYS A 173 19.28 8.09 32.67
CA LYS A 173 18.33 7.17 32.02
C LYS A 173 17.08 7.90 31.50
N TYR A 174 16.50 8.79 32.29
CA TYR A 174 15.36 9.61 31.90
C TYR A 174 15.72 10.46 30.68
N ASN A 175 16.80 11.21 30.72
CA ASN A 175 17.22 12.08 29.63
C ASN A 175 17.52 11.29 28.34
N LYS A 176 18.16 10.12 28.44
CA LYS A 176 18.38 9.23 27.29
C LYS A 176 17.04 8.79 26.66
N GLN A 177 16.10 8.31 27.49
CA GLN A 177 14.81 7.84 26.99
C GLN A 177 13.94 9.00 26.45
N LYS A 178 14.02 10.20 27.06
CA LYS A 178 13.32 11.40 26.58
C LYS A 178 13.79 11.77 25.16
N ARG A 179 15.13 11.85 24.96
CA ARG A 179 15.69 12.13 23.61
C ARG A 179 15.32 11.04 22.60
N THR A 180 15.34 9.77 23.02
CA THR A 180 14.92 8.66 22.18
C THR A 180 13.45 8.75 21.79
N PHE A 181 12.58 9.13 22.74
CA PHE A 181 11.15 9.33 22.47
C PHE A 181 10.92 10.45 21.46
N GLU A 182 11.56 11.61 21.65
CA GLU A 182 11.44 12.76 20.75
C GLU A 182 11.90 12.40 19.32
N ALA A 183 13.07 11.77 19.19
CA ALA A 183 13.61 11.33 17.91
C ALA A 183 12.75 10.26 17.23
N LEU A 184 12.24 9.26 17.97
CA LEU A 184 11.39 8.22 17.41
C LEU A 184 10.02 8.75 16.99
N THR A 185 9.47 9.72 17.70
CA THR A 185 8.19 10.34 17.33
C THR A 185 8.28 10.97 15.94
N GLU A 186 9.37 11.70 15.66
CA GLU A 186 9.59 12.30 14.34
C GLU A 186 9.85 11.25 13.27
N LEU A 187 10.74 10.27 13.56
CA LEU A 187 11.04 9.20 12.61
C LEU A 187 9.82 8.32 12.26
N ILE A 188 8.90 8.11 13.19
CA ILE A 188 7.67 7.36 12.95
C ILE A 188 6.77 8.15 12.01
N ARG A 189 6.66 9.47 12.22
CA ARG A 189 5.88 10.36 11.35
C ARG A 189 6.43 10.32 9.92
N GLU A 190 7.74 10.54 9.74
CA GLU A 190 8.39 10.46 8.42
C GLU A 190 8.16 9.10 7.75
N THR A 191 8.26 8.00 8.52
CA THR A 191 8.06 6.65 7.96
C THR A 191 6.60 6.40 7.59
N ALA A 192 5.64 6.99 8.33
CA ALA A 192 4.22 6.92 7.97
C ALA A 192 3.93 7.70 6.67
N ASP A 193 4.50 8.90 6.54
CA ASP A 193 4.40 9.72 5.31
C ASP A 193 4.98 8.98 4.09
N ASP A 194 6.13 8.29 4.26
CA ASP A 194 6.74 7.43 3.23
C ASP A 194 5.80 6.26 2.81
N ILE A 195 5.12 5.64 3.77
CA ILE A 195 4.17 4.55 3.50
C ILE A 195 2.98 5.08 2.72
N GLU A 196 2.36 6.18 3.15
CA GLU A 196 1.22 6.80 2.48
C GLU A 196 1.58 7.21 1.04
N TYR A 197 2.74 7.82 0.86
CA TYR A 197 3.26 8.16 -0.46
C TYR A 197 3.39 6.93 -1.37
N LEU A 198 4.01 5.85 -0.90
CA LEU A 198 4.19 4.63 -1.68
C LEU A 198 2.86 3.93 -1.99
N GLU A 199 1.88 3.99 -1.09
CA GLU A 199 0.53 3.48 -1.32
C GLU A 199 -0.17 4.30 -2.42
N SER A 200 -0.01 5.62 -2.43
CA SER A 200 -0.54 6.48 -3.50
C SER A 200 0.08 6.15 -4.87
N ILE A 201 1.39 5.88 -4.92
CA ILE A 201 2.08 5.43 -6.14
C ILE A 201 1.58 4.05 -6.58
N GLY A 202 1.32 3.14 -5.65
CA GLY A 202 0.70 1.84 -5.93
C GLY A 202 -0.66 2.00 -6.63
N ASN A 203 -1.52 2.87 -6.10
CA ASN A 203 -2.81 3.20 -6.70
C ASN A 203 -2.65 3.85 -8.09
N ALA A 204 -1.68 4.77 -8.26
CA ALA A 204 -1.40 5.37 -9.56
C ALA A 204 -0.98 4.32 -10.61
N LEU A 205 -0.18 3.30 -10.22
CA LEU A 205 0.17 2.18 -11.08
C LEU A 205 -1.03 1.31 -11.46
N ASP A 206 -2.04 1.20 -10.58
CA ASP A 206 -3.25 0.41 -10.83
C ASP A 206 -4.19 1.08 -11.83
N ILE A 207 -4.24 2.42 -11.84
CA ILE A 207 -5.09 3.20 -12.74
C ILE A 207 -4.38 3.65 -14.02
N ALA A 208 -3.06 3.40 -14.17
CA ALA A 208 -2.29 3.79 -15.35
C ALA A 208 -2.85 3.15 -16.63
N LEU A 209 -3.13 3.97 -17.63
CA LEU A 209 -3.73 3.56 -18.91
C LEU A 209 -2.79 3.72 -20.11
N SER A 210 -1.64 4.37 -19.90
CA SER A 210 -0.67 4.66 -20.97
C SER A 210 0.77 4.44 -20.55
N GLU A 211 1.67 4.31 -21.53
CA GLU A 211 3.12 4.28 -21.27
C GLU A 211 3.64 5.62 -20.75
N ALA A 212 2.96 6.72 -21.08
CA ALA A 212 3.30 8.05 -20.57
C ALA A 212 3.06 8.13 -19.06
N ASP A 213 1.96 7.57 -18.56
CA ASP A 213 1.66 7.50 -17.13
C ASP A 213 2.76 6.73 -16.39
N LEU A 214 3.18 5.58 -16.94
CA LEU A 214 4.28 4.79 -16.36
C LEU A 214 5.60 5.53 -16.34
N ALA A 215 5.89 6.33 -17.39
CA ALA A 215 7.10 7.14 -17.47
C ALA A 215 7.10 8.24 -16.41
N GLN A 216 5.96 8.90 -16.18
CA GLN A 216 5.78 9.91 -15.15
C GLN A 216 5.94 9.32 -13.74
N ILE A 217 5.28 8.20 -13.43
CA ILE A 217 5.43 7.49 -12.15
C ILE A 217 6.88 7.06 -11.92
N LYS A 218 7.57 6.58 -12.96
CA LYS A 218 8.98 6.20 -12.86
C LYS A 218 9.87 7.40 -12.55
N GLU A 219 9.63 8.55 -13.17
CA GLU A 219 10.37 9.79 -12.90
C GLU A 219 10.15 10.25 -11.46
N GLU A 220 8.93 10.20 -10.96
CA GLU A 220 8.56 10.53 -9.59
C GLU A 220 9.29 9.62 -8.58
N LEU A 221 9.31 8.31 -8.80
CA LEU A 221 10.07 7.35 -7.98
C LEU A 221 11.59 7.58 -8.04
N MET A 222 12.11 8.12 -9.16
CA MET A 222 13.52 8.52 -9.27
C MET A 222 13.81 9.81 -8.49
N LEU A 223 12.91 10.78 -8.53
CA LEU A 223 13.04 12.04 -7.78
C LEU A 223 12.96 11.80 -6.26
N SER A 224 12.08 10.93 -5.85
CA SER A 224 11.92 10.52 -4.44
C SER A 224 12.99 9.51 -3.96
N GLY A 225 13.92 9.10 -4.81
CA GLY A 225 15.07 8.27 -4.45
C GLY A 225 14.81 6.76 -4.34
N TYR A 226 13.61 6.28 -4.66
CA TYR A 226 13.29 4.85 -4.65
C TYR A 226 13.91 4.10 -5.83
N ILE A 227 14.15 4.78 -6.95
CA ILE A 227 14.83 4.25 -8.12
C ILE A 227 16.11 5.06 -8.37
N ARG A 228 17.24 4.37 -8.49
CA ARG A 228 18.52 5.03 -8.82
C ARG A 228 18.48 5.54 -10.27
N ARG A 229 18.80 6.80 -10.48
CA ARG A 229 19.10 7.32 -11.82
C ARG A 229 20.30 6.56 -12.36
N LYS A 230 20.11 5.78 -13.43
CA LYS A 230 21.27 5.24 -14.16
C LYS A 230 21.97 6.43 -14.80
N HIS A 231 23.15 6.78 -14.31
CA HIS A 231 24.04 7.69 -15.02
C HIS A 231 24.45 7.00 -16.33
N THR A 232 23.70 7.25 -17.38
CA THR A 232 24.09 6.84 -18.73
C THR A 232 25.26 7.70 -19.17
N LYS A 233 26.50 7.27 -18.91
CA LYS A 233 27.70 7.78 -19.55
C LYS A 233 27.78 7.37 -21.03
N LYS A 234 26.72 6.98 -21.66
CA LYS A 234 26.66 6.73 -23.09
C LYS A 234 26.31 8.05 -23.79
N LYS A 235 27.33 8.73 -24.37
CA LYS A 235 27.07 9.60 -25.50
C LYS A 235 26.17 8.82 -26.45
N VAL A 236 24.96 9.35 -26.70
CA VAL A 236 24.06 8.81 -27.71
C VAL A 236 24.84 8.95 -29.02
N LYS A 237 25.36 7.83 -29.58
CA LYS A 237 25.78 7.80 -30.95
C LYS A 237 24.52 8.11 -31.74
N LEU A 238 24.51 9.25 -32.43
CA LEU A 238 23.50 9.57 -33.42
C LEU A 238 23.53 8.41 -34.44
N THR A 239 22.63 7.47 -34.29
CA THR A 239 22.40 6.45 -35.32
C THR A 239 21.88 7.17 -36.55
N SER A 240 22.50 6.88 -37.68
CA SER A 240 22.11 7.41 -38.98
C SER A 240 20.61 7.35 -39.18
N LYS A 241 20.01 8.46 -39.65
CA LYS A 241 18.59 8.47 -40.02
C LYS A 241 18.37 7.39 -41.09
N PRO A 242 17.24 6.63 -41.00
CA PRO A 242 16.88 5.71 -42.09
C PRO A 242 16.82 6.48 -43.41
N MET A 243 17.44 5.94 -44.47
CA MET A 243 17.30 6.51 -45.79
C MET A 243 15.85 6.33 -46.28
N HIS A 244 15.21 7.42 -46.62
CA HIS A 244 13.91 7.39 -47.32
C HIS A 244 14.16 7.03 -48.77
N TYR A 245 13.76 5.88 -49.22
CA TYR A 245 13.66 5.51 -50.62
C TYR A 245 12.29 5.95 -51.16
N ILE A 246 12.29 6.88 -52.11
CA ILE A 246 11.10 7.21 -52.90
C ILE A 246 11.26 6.39 -54.19
N SER A 247 10.36 5.43 -54.41
CA SER A 247 10.27 4.76 -55.72
C SER A 247 9.62 5.69 -56.70
N SER A 248 10.29 5.94 -57.79
CA SER A 248 9.78 6.65 -58.97
C SER A 248 8.73 5.80 -59.71
#